data_858dc33a803ad13060bf79ad9d173ef3
#
_entry.id   858dc33a803ad13060bf79ad9d173ef3
#
_cell.length_a   1.000
_cell.length_b   1.000
_cell.length_c   1.000
_cell.angle_alpha   90.00
_cell.angle_beta   90.00
_cell.angle_gamma   90.00
#
_symmetry.space_group_name_H-M   'P 1'
#
loop_
_entity.id
_entity.type
_entity.pdbx_description
1 polymer ?
#
loop_
_entity_poly.entity_id
_entity_poly.type
_entity_poly.pdbx_seq_one_letter_code
_entity_poly.pdbx_strand_id
1 'polypeptide(L)'
;MLTRFKARHGTQRVLVERATQMRHAPTASEARLFDALRGGRLGVAFRRQVPVLGRYIVDLLAPEVGLVVEVDGGYHAGRGRADARRDRAMVRAGYRVLRLEAALVMSDLDAAVARVVAEIEALRGAAR
;
A
#
# COMPACT_ATOMS: atom_id res chain seq x y z
N MET A 1 7.99 -2.24 -14.81
CA MET A 1 7.14 -2.69 -13.70
C MET A 1 5.66 -2.75 -14.04
N LEU A 2 5.12 -1.72 -14.67
CA LEU A 2 3.72 -1.73 -15.12
C LEU A 2 3.45 -2.76 -16.22
N THR A 3 4.46 -3.15 -16.96
CA THR A 3 4.34 -4.19 -17.99
C THR A 3 3.87 -5.53 -17.47
N ARG A 4 4.05 -5.79 -16.18
CA ARG A 4 3.57 -7.03 -15.55
C ARG A 4 2.06 -7.21 -15.63
N PHE A 5 1.34 -6.12 -15.80
CA PHE A 5 -0.11 -6.15 -15.81
C PHE A 5 -0.70 -6.37 -17.19
N LYS A 6 0.13 -6.42 -18.23
CA LYS A 6 -0.34 -6.58 -19.60
C LYS A 6 -0.84 -7.98 -19.94
N ALA A 7 -0.41 -8.98 -19.17
CA ALA A 7 -0.65 -10.37 -19.53
C ALA A 7 -2.12 -10.80 -19.49
N ARG A 8 -2.94 -10.12 -18.72
CA ARG A 8 -4.36 -10.49 -18.54
C ARG A 8 -5.24 -9.26 -18.54
N HIS A 9 -5.63 -8.82 -19.72
CA HIS A 9 -6.41 -7.60 -19.88
C HIS A 9 -7.69 -7.56 -19.06
N GLY A 10 -8.47 -8.66 -19.02
CA GLY A 10 -9.72 -8.69 -18.28
C GLY A 10 -9.51 -8.52 -16.78
N THR A 11 -8.57 -9.26 -16.19
CA THR A 11 -8.27 -9.18 -14.78
C THR A 11 -7.77 -7.80 -14.38
N GLN A 12 -6.89 -7.23 -15.19
CA GLN A 12 -6.36 -5.91 -14.92
C GLN A 12 -7.44 -4.84 -14.99
N ARG A 13 -8.33 -4.94 -15.97
CA ARG A 13 -9.45 -4.01 -16.10
C ARG A 13 -10.32 -4.00 -14.85
N VAL A 14 -10.70 -5.17 -14.37
CA VAL A 14 -11.51 -5.29 -13.14
C VAL A 14 -10.80 -4.66 -11.95
N LEU A 15 -9.51 -4.90 -11.78
CA LEU A 15 -8.75 -4.32 -10.68
C LEU A 15 -8.64 -2.81 -10.78
N VAL A 16 -8.46 -2.27 -11.97
CA VAL A 16 -8.41 -0.81 -12.19
C VAL A 16 -9.76 -0.19 -11.86
N GLU A 17 -10.86 -0.80 -12.28
CA GLU A 17 -12.20 -0.31 -11.95
C GLU A 17 -12.46 -0.30 -10.46
N ARG A 18 -12.09 -1.38 -9.74
CA ARG A 18 -12.20 -1.44 -8.29
C ARG A 18 -11.35 -0.38 -7.61
N ALA A 19 -10.13 -0.20 -8.05
CA ALA A 19 -9.25 0.81 -7.50
C ALA A 19 -9.83 2.21 -7.69
N THR A 20 -10.43 2.49 -8.84
CA THR A 20 -11.10 3.76 -9.11
C THR A 20 -12.27 3.98 -8.15
N GLN A 21 -13.10 2.97 -7.96
CA GLN A 21 -14.23 3.05 -7.04
C GLN A 21 -13.77 3.29 -5.62
N MET A 22 -12.73 2.59 -5.17
CA MET A 22 -12.21 2.72 -3.82
C MET A 22 -11.58 4.08 -3.56
N ARG A 23 -10.99 4.72 -4.59
CA ARG A 23 -10.45 6.08 -4.46
C ARG A 23 -11.53 7.11 -4.15
N HIS A 24 -12.77 6.86 -4.56
CA HIS A 24 -13.88 7.78 -4.30
C HIS A 24 -14.47 7.60 -2.89
N ALA A 25 -14.14 6.51 -2.20
CA ALA A 25 -14.67 6.22 -0.88
C ALA A 25 -13.57 5.66 0.05
N PRO A 26 -12.49 6.41 0.28
CA PRO A 26 -11.45 5.96 1.21
C PRO A 26 -11.97 5.98 2.64
N THR A 27 -11.42 5.12 3.50
CA THR A 27 -11.69 5.21 4.93
C THR A 27 -11.04 6.48 5.49
N ALA A 28 -11.52 6.94 6.65
CA ALA A 28 -10.96 8.13 7.29
C ALA A 28 -9.46 7.97 7.59
N SER A 29 -9.05 6.79 8.05
CA SER A 29 -7.63 6.53 8.36
C SER A 29 -6.77 6.50 7.09
N GLU A 30 -7.24 5.90 6.01
CA GLU A 30 -6.53 5.90 4.74
C GLU A 30 -6.35 7.34 4.21
N ALA A 31 -7.41 8.15 4.24
CA ALA A 31 -7.38 9.52 3.78
C ALA A 31 -6.41 10.36 4.62
N ARG A 32 -6.45 10.19 5.93
CA ARG A 32 -5.58 10.91 6.86
C ARG A 32 -4.10 10.59 6.60
N LEU A 33 -3.80 9.31 6.43
CA LEU A 33 -2.42 8.90 6.16
C LEU A 33 -1.95 9.41 4.80
N PHE A 34 -2.76 9.23 3.76
CA PHE A 34 -2.39 9.68 2.43
C PHE A 34 -2.13 11.19 2.39
N ASP A 35 -2.96 11.98 3.06
CA ASP A 35 -2.75 13.42 3.14
C ASP A 35 -1.39 13.79 3.73
N ALA A 36 -0.92 13.00 4.69
CA ALA A 36 0.38 13.23 5.31
C ALA A 36 1.55 12.82 4.41
N LEU A 37 1.33 11.86 3.50
CA LEU A 37 2.40 11.28 2.68
C LEU A 37 2.48 11.87 1.27
N ARG A 38 1.39 12.43 0.77
CA ARG A 38 1.28 12.89 -0.61
C ARG A 38 2.17 14.10 -0.90
N GLY A 39 2.35 14.38 -2.20
CA GLY A 39 3.08 15.56 -2.64
C GLY A 39 4.59 15.43 -2.52
N GLY A 40 5.10 14.22 -2.41
CA GLY A 40 6.53 14.00 -2.31
C GLY A 40 7.15 14.46 -1.00
N ARG A 41 6.35 14.67 0.04
CA ARG A 41 6.83 15.20 1.33
C ARG A 41 7.90 14.35 1.98
N LEU A 42 7.87 13.03 1.75
CA LEU A 42 8.89 12.12 2.29
C LEU A 42 9.98 11.79 1.26
N GLY A 43 10.03 12.51 0.16
CA GLY A 43 11.02 12.27 -0.88
C GLY A 43 10.66 11.19 -1.86
N VAL A 44 9.47 10.59 -1.75
CA VAL A 44 8.94 9.60 -2.70
C VAL A 44 7.47 9.91 -2.95
N ALA A 45 6.99 9.55 -4.14
CA ALA A 45 5.58 9.70 -4.48
C ALA A 45 4.79 8.50 -3.99
N PHE A 46 3.63 8.76 -3.38
CA PHE A 46 2.68 7.71 -2.98
C PHE A 46 1.44 7.77 -3.84
N ARG A 47 0.92 6.60 -4.21
CA ARG A 47 -0.33 6.44 -4.95
C ARG A 47 -1.31 5.65 -4.11
N ARG A 48 -2.60 5.98 -4.21
CA ARG A 48 -3.67 5.28 -3.49
C ARG A 48 -4.31 4.21 -4.35
N GLN A 49 -4.76 3.15 -3.69
CA GLN A 49 -5.61 2.12 -4.29
C GLN A 49 -5.03 1.62 -5.61
N VAL A 50 -3.85 1.01 -5.50
CA VAL A 50 -3.08 0.59 -6.67
C VAL A 50 -3.21 -0.91 -6.87
N PRO A 51 -3.58 -1.37 -8.07
CA PRO A 51 -3.54 -2.80 -8.37
C PRO A 51 -2.09 -3.26 -8.53
N VAL A 52 -1.76 -4.36 -7.87
CA VAL A 52 -0.43 -4.99 -7.96
C VAL A 52 -0.59 -6.47 -8.29
N LEU A 53 0.37 -7.01 -9.03
CA LEU A 53 0.41 -8.42 -9.45
C LEU A 53 -0.84 -8.89 -10.20
N GLY A 54 -1.64 -7.95 -10.73
CA GLY A 54 -2.89 -8.26 -11.44
C GLY A 54 -3.98 -8.90 -10.56
N ARG A 55 -3.80 -8.94 -9.23
CA ARG A 55 -4.69 -9.64 -8.32
C ARG A 55 -5.10 -8.85 -7.08
N TYR A 56 -4.24 -7.96 -6.60
CA TYR A 56 -4.45 -7.30 -5.32
C TYR A 56 -4.55 -5.80 -5.50
N ILE A 57 -5.34 -5.15 -4.66
CA ILE A 57 -5.39 -3.69 -4.59
C ILE A 57 -4.78 -3.32 -3.24
N VAL A 58 -3.72 -2.51 -3.26
CA VAL A 58 -3.05 -2.04 -2.05
C VAL A 58 -3.50 -0.63 -1.72
N ASP A 59 -3.54 -0.31 -0.43
CA ASP A 59 -4.02 1.01 0.01
C ASP A 59 -3.10 2.12 -0.50
N LEU A 60 -1.81 1.96 -0.31
CA LEU A 60 -0.80 2.94 -0.71
C LEU A 60 0.41 2.23 -1.29
N LEU A 61 1.00 2.82 -2.31
CA LEU A 61 2.23 2.32 -2.92
C LEU A 61 3.18 3.47 -3.21
N ALA A 62 4.43 3.33 -2.79
CA ALA A 62 5.54 4.17 -3.24
C ALA A 62 6.35 3.34 -4.23
N PRO A 63 6.10 3.47 -5.55
CA PRO A 63 6.72 2.57 -6.53
C PRO A 63 8.24 2.74 -6.64
N GLU A 64 8.74 3.92 -6.38
CA GLU A 64 10.17 4.21 -6.48
C GLU A 64 11.00 3.31 -5.55
N VAL A 65 10.49 3.01 -4.35
CA VAL A 65 11.18 2.17 -3.37
C VAL A 65 10.53 0.80 -3.20
N GLY A 66 9.42 0.55 -3.87
CA GLY A 66 8.70 -0.71 -3.75
C GLY A 66 8.03 -0.91 -2.39
N LEU A 67 7.59 0.17 -1.76
CA LEU A 67 6.94 0.11 -0.46
C LEU A 67 5.43 0.12 -0.59
N VAL A 68 4.80 -0.93 -0.07
CA VAL A 68 3.35 -1.03 0.08
C VAL A 68 3.00 -0.68 1.51
N VAL A 69 2.05 0.21 1.72
CA VAL A 69 1.52 0.53 3.05
C VAL A 69 0.04 0.19 3.09
N GLU A 70 -0.32 -0.63 4.05
CA GLU A 70 -1.71 -1.05 4.26
C GLU A 70 -2.20 -0.49 5.59
N VAL A 71 -3.38 0.07 5.59
CA VAL A 71 -4.03 0.56 6.80
C VAL A 71 -5.07 -0.46 7.23
N ASP A 72 -4.88 -0.97 8.43
CA ASP A 72 -5.60 -2.11 8.93
C ASP A 72 -6.72 -1.69 9.87
N GLY A 73 -7.96 -2.03 9.52
CA GLY A 73 -9.14 -1.64 10.29
C GLY A 73 -9.37 -2.36 11.61
N GLY A 74 -8.54 -3.34 11.94
CA GLY A 74 -8.59 -4.00 13.24
C GLY A 74 -9.51 -5.21 13.37
N TYR A 75 -10.35 -5.49 12.39
CA TYR A 75 -11.18 -6.69 12.42
C TYR A 75 -10.82 -7.64 11.29
N HIS A 76 -10.23 -8.80 11.64
CA HIS A 76 -9.66 -9.74 10.67
C HIS A 76 -10.16 -11.18 10.80
N ALA A 77 -11.30 -11.40 11.39
CA ALA A 77 -11.83 -12.75 11.53
C ALA A 77 -11.87 -13.44 10.15
N GLY A 78 -11.19 -14.56 10.05
CA GLY A 78 -11.18 -15.38 8.84
C GLY A 78 -10.26 -14.90 7.71
N ARG A 79 -9.53 -13.82 7.87
CA ARG A 79 -8.67 -13.27 6.81
C ARG A 79 -7.19 -13.55 6.96
N GLY A 80 -6.75 -14.10 8.09
CA GLY A 80 -5.34 -14.27 8.37
C GLY A 80 -4.56 -15.05 7.30
N ARG A 81 -5.11 -16.15 6.79
CA ARG A 81 -4.46 -16.96 5.76
C ARG A 81 -4.37 -16.25 4.42
N ALA A 82 -5.46 -15.58 4.02
CA ALA A 82 -5.50 -14.84 2.77
C ALA A 82 -4.49 -13.69 2.80
N ASP A 83 -4.43 -12.97 3.91
CA ASP A 83 -3.48 -11.88 4.09
C ASP A 83 -2.04 -12.37 4.05
N ALA A 84 -1.74 -13.50 4.69
CA ALA A 84 -0.41 -14.07 4.68
C ALA A 84 0.04 -14.49 3.27
N ARG A 85 -0.87 -15.10 2.50
CA ARG A 85 -0.56 -15.48 1.10
C ARG A 85 -0.30 -14.26 0.24
N ARG A 86 -1.13 -13.24 0.40
CA ARG A 86 -1.01 -11.98 -0.32
C ARG A 86 0.34 -11.32 -0.02
N ASP A 87 0.69 -11.23 1.26
CA ASP A 87 1.95 -10.62 1.68
C ASP A 87 3.15 -11.39 1.12
N ARG A 88 3.12 -12.72 1.17
CA ARG A 88 4.19 -13.54 0.61
C ARG A 88 4.34 -13.32 -0.90
N ALA A 89 3.22 -13.21 -1.62
CA ALA A 89 3.26 -12.95 -3.06
C ALA A 89 3.90 -11.60 -3.35
N MET A 90 3.55 -10.57 -2.58
CA MET A 90 4.12 -9.24 -2.75
C MET A 90 5.61 -9.20 -2.42
N VAL A 91 6.01 -9.85 -1.33
CA VAL A 91 7.43 -9.93 -0.95
C VAL A 91 8.25 -10.65 -2.02
N ARG A 92 7.74 -11.76 -2.57
CA ARG A 92 8.42 -12.47 -3.67
C ARG A 92 8.57 -11.60 -4.91
N ALA A 93 7.62 -10.70 -5.14
CA ALA A 93 7.67 -9.78 -6.27
C ALA A 93 8.60 -8.58 -6.03
N GLY A 94 9.20 -8.49 -4.85
CA GLY A 94 10.15 -7.45 -4.52
C GLY A 94 9.58 -6.28 -3.73
N TYR A 95 8.32 -6.35 -3.30
CA TYR A 95 7.73 -5.30 -2.48
C TYR A 95 8.04 -5.49 -1.01
N ARG A 96 8.16 -4.39 -0.31
CA ARG A 96 8.14 -4.36 1.16
C ARG A 96 6.74 -3.98 1.59
N VAL A 97 6.17 -4.70 2.55
CA VAL A 97 4.81 -4.44 3.04
C VAL A 97 4.89 -3.92 4.47
N LEU A 98 4.32 -2.75 4.70
CA LEU A 98 4.17 -2.17 6.04
C LEU A 98 2.69 -2.08 6.37
N ARG A 99 2.28 -2.70 7.48
CA ARG A 99 0.92 -2.59 7.98
C ARG A 99 0.87 -1.62 9.15
N LEU A 100 -0.07 -0.69 9.09
CA LEU A 100 -0.32 0.26 10.16
C LEU A 100 -1.76 0.09 10.65
N GLU A 101 -1.93 0.05 11.95
CA GLU A 101 -3.27 0.00 12.51
C GLU A 101 -3.99 1.32 12.28
N ALA A 102 -5.25 1.26 11.86
CA ALA A 102 -6.08 2.45 11.68
C ALA A 102 -6.14 3.28 12.97
N ALA A 103 -6.21 2.61 14.11
CA ALA A 103 -6.22 3.29 15.40
C ALA A 103 -4.96 4.14 15.61
N LEU A 104 -3.79 3.64 15.22
CA LEU A 104 -2.54 4.40 15.31
C LEU A 104 -2.58 5.63 14.41
N VAL A 105 -3.03 5.45 13.17
CA VAL A 105 -3.14 6.57 12.22
C VAL A 105 -4.05 7.67 12.77
N MET A 106 -5.16 7.29 13.39
CA MET A 106 -6.13 8.25 13.91
C MET A 106 -5.69 8.90 15.21
N SER A 107 -5.02 8.17 16.09
CA SER A 107 -4.64 8.69 17.40
C SER A 107 -3.24 9.33 17.45
N ASP A 108 -2.32 8.87 16.59
CA ASP A 108 -0.94 9.37 16.57
C ASP A 108 -0.39 9.30 15.15
N LEU A 109 -0.82 10.25 14.34
CA LEU A 109 -0.42 10.31 12.93
C LEU A 109 1.09 10.46 12.78
N ASP A 110 1.74 11.23 13.65
CA ASP A 110 3.19 11.43 13.58
C ASP A 110 3.94 10.11 13.78
N ALA A 111 3.48 9.27 14.72
CA ALA A 111 4.08 7.96 14.92
C ALA A 111 3.88 7.06 13.69
N ALA A 112 2.71 7.09 13.08
CA ALA A 112 2.44 6.34 11.86
C ALA A 112 3.37 6.79 10.72
N VAL A 113 3.49 8.09 10.51
CA VAL A 113 4.38 8.65 9.49
C VAL A 113 5.84 8.29 9.77
N ALA A 114 6.26 8.33 11.04
CA ALA A 114 7.63 7.96 11.42
C ALA A 114 7.95 6.51 11.02
N ARG A 115 6.99 5.59 11.13
CA ARG A 115 7.19 4.21 10.70
C ARG A 115 7.35 4.11 9.18
N VAL A 116 6.60 4.90 8.42
CA VAL A 116 6.75 4.96 6.96
C VAL A 116 8.14 5.49 6.59
N VAL A 117 8.57 6.58 7.23
CA VAL A 117 9.89 7.16 7.00
C VAL A 117 11.00 6.13 7.28
N ALA A 118 10.89 5.40 8.38
CA ALA A 118 11.88 4.38 8.73
C ALA A 118 11.98 3.29 7.66
N GLU A 119 10.84 2.86 7.11
CA GLU A 119 10.84 1.87 6.03
C GLU A 119 11.47 2.41 4.74
N ILE A 120 11.17 3.65 4.39
CA ILE A 120 11.77 4.28 3.21
C ILE A 120 13.29 4.36 3.36
N GLU A 121 13.76 4.79 4.52
CA GLU A 121 15.21 4.88 4.78
C GLU A 121 15.88 3.52 4.72
N ALA A 122 15.25 2.50 5.30
CA ALA A 122 15.78 1.13 5.25
C ALA A 122 15.87 0.61 3.82
N LEU A 123 14.84 0.87 3.00
CA LEU A 123 14.84 0.45 1.61
C LEU A 123 15.88 1.18 0.77
N ARG A 124 16.08 2.46 0.99
CA ARG A 124 17.13 3.23 0.32
C ARG A 124 18.51 2.79 0.75
N GLY A 125 18.70 2.50 2.02
CA GLY A 125 19.95 1.97 2.53
C GLY A 125 20.31 0.62 1.94
N ALA A 126 19.32 -0.27 1.82
CA ALA A 126 19.51 -1.59 1.24
C ALA A 126 19.83 -1.56 -0.26
N ALA A 127 19.34 -0.52 -0.96
CA ALA A 127 19.59 -0.35 -2.40
C ALA A 127 21.01 0.13 -2.72
N ARG A 128 21.74 0.55 -1.74
CA ARG A 128 23.13 0.96 -1.90
C ARG A 128 24.05 -0.24 -1.77
#